data_02185d06c61bac3db189057c8a45bf9d
#
_entry.id   02185d06c61bac3db189057c8a45bf9d
#
_cell.length_a   1.000
_cell.length_b   1.000
_cell.length_c   1.000
_cell.angle_alpha   90.00
_cell.angle_beta   90.00
_cell.angle_gamma   90.00
#
_symmetry.space_group_name_H-M   'P 1'
#
loop_
_entity.id
_entity.type
_entity.pdbx_description
1 polymer ?
#
loop_
_entity_poly.entity_id
_entity_poly.type
_entity_poly.pdbx_seq_one_letter_code
_entity_poly.pdbx_strand_id
1 'polypeptide(L)'
;MILGLPPLFGLLPLVLYIVLAFKKDMHPLVNIAFCTLLGGILVGTNPLKLGPVIAQSLGSFLSLVGFIILLGAGLGDVLKKTGVSEDIVYFLMRKIGVNTETRAILATMTASVALTTLLGTLAGSNAVIAPIVIPLVAAIGITPATLAVIFQGAGQTGLFLGPFTPPMVTLMELTGLSYAQV
;
A
#
# COMPACT_ATOMS: atom_id res chain seq x y z
N MET A 1 29.58 -8.79 10.59
CA MET A 1 29.26 -9.96 11.42
C MET A 1 28.29 -9.51 12.51
N ILE A 2 27.11 -10.07 12.56
CA ILE A 2 26.07 -9.76 13.55
C ILE A 2 26.41 -10.58 14.80
N LEU A 3 26.99 -9.94 15.81
CA LEU A 3 27.39 -10.61 17.09
C LEU A 3 28.12 -11.96 16.90
N GLY A 4 28.90 -12.16 15.83
CA GLY A 4 29.50 -13.44 15.48
C GLY A 4 28.53 -14.50 14.94
N LEU A 5 27.26 -14.17 14.75
CA LEU A 5 26.24 -15.07 14.23
C LEU A 5 26.15 -15.02 12.70
N PRO A 6 25.72 -16.11 12.04
CA PRO A 6 25.48 -16.11 10.60
C PRO A 6 24.48 -15.02 10.17
N PRO A 7 24.58 -14.48 8.93
CA PRO A 7 23.67 -13.43 8.43
C PRO A 7 22.18 -13.81 8.50
N LEU A 8 21.88 -15.09 8.50
CA LEU A 8 20.52 -15.64 8.60
C LEU A 8 19.80 -15.21 9.90
N PHE A 9 20.54 -14.99 10.98
CA PHE A 9 19.95 -14.50 12.23
C PHE A 9 19.44 -13.04 12.14
N GLY A 10 19.88 -12.27 11.14
CA GLY A 10 19.33 -10.96 10.83
C GLY A 10 17.87 -11.00 10.34
N LEU A 11 17.38 -12.15 9.89
CA LEU A 11 15.98 -12.35 9.50
C LEU A 11 15.06 -12.64 10.71
N LEU A 12 15.60 -12.94 11.88
CA LEU A 12 14.85 -13.27 13.09
C LEU A 12 13.82 -12.18 13.47
N PRO A 13 14.17 -10.87 13.47
CA PRO A 13 13.21 -9.81 13.76
C PRO A 13 12.06 -9.75 12.74
N LEU A 14 12.34 -10.06 11.47
CA LEU A 14 11.31 -10.09 10.42
C LEU A 14 10.34 -11.26 10.64
N VAL A 15 10.85 -12.45 10.93
CA VAL A 15 10.02 -13.62 11.24
C VAL A 15 9.20 -13.37 12.50
N LEU A 16 9.81 -12.80 13.53
CA LEU A 16 9.12 -12.41 14.75
C LEU A 16 8.01 -11.39 14.50
N TYR A 17 8.28 -10.38 13.67
CA TYR A 17 7.26 -9.40 13.26
C TYR A 17 6.04 -10.08 12.63
N ILE A 18 6.26 -11.01 11.70
CA ILE A 18 5.18 -11.75 11.04
C ILE A 18 4.40 -12.58 12.07
N VAL A 19 5.08 -13.31 12.94
CA VAL A 19 4.42 -14.13 13.99
C VAL A 19 3.59 -13.25 14.93
N LEU A 20 4.14 -12.13 15.38
CA LEU A 20 3.45 -11.19 16.28
C LEU A 20 2.29 -10.47 15.59
N ALA A 21 2.33 -10.29 14.26
CA ALA A 21 1.22 -9.68 13.50
C ALA A 21 -0.07 -10.51 13.55
N PHE A 22 0.03 -11.83 13.76
CA PHE A 22 -1.13 -12.70 13.96
C PHE A 22 -1.68 -12.67 15.39
N LYS A 23 -0.99 -12.02 16.31
CA LYS A 23 -1.44 -11.93 17.70
C LYS A 23 -2.50 -10.82 17.85
N LYS A 24 -3.70 -11.20 18.26
CA LYS A 24 -4.91 -10.38 18.24
C LYS A 24 -4.84 -9.07 19.02
N ASP A 25 -4.00 -9.00 20.06
CA ASP A 25 -3.91 -7.87 20.98
C ASP A 25 -2.67 -6.97 20.77
N MET A 26 -1.91 -7.20 19.70
CA MET A 26 -0.67 -6.47 19.47
C MET A 26 -0.89 -5.33 18.47
N HIS A 27 -0.71 -4.10 18.92
CA HIS A 27 -0.81 -2.95 18.02
C HIS A 27 0.34 -2.96 17.00
N PRO A 28 0.07 -2.80 15.68
CA PRO A 28 1.09 -2.90 14.62
C PRO A 28 2.31 -1.98 14.83
N LEU A 29 2.11 -0.76 15.29
CA LEU A 29 3.20 0.19 15.58
C LEU A 29 4.13 -0.31 16.71
N VAL A 30 3.56 -0.93 17.74
CA VAL A 30 4.34 -1.50 18.85
C VAL A 30 5.14 -2.70 18.35
N ASN A 31 4.53 -3.54 17.51
CA ASN A 31 5.20 -4.68 16.90
C ASN A 31 6.39 -4.25 16.04
N ILE A 32 6.20 -3.25 15.15
CA ILE A 32 7.27 -2.71 14.31
C ILE A 32 8.40 -2.13 15.18
N ALA A 33 8.06 -1.29 16.17
CA ALA A 33 9.05 -0.67 17.05
C ALA A 33 9.87 -1.71 17.81
N PHE A 34 9.20 -2.72 18.39
CA PHE A 34 9.85 -3.81 19.12
C PHE A 34 10.79 -4.61 18.22
N CYS A 35 10.34 -5.04 17.04
CA CYS A 35 11.15 -5.81 16.11
C CYS A 35 12.32 -5.01 15.53
N THR A 36 12.15 -3.70 15.32
CA THR A 36 13.22 -2.80 14.88
C THR A 36 14.31 -2.66 15.94
N LEU A 37 13.93 -2.44 17.19
CA LEU A 37 14.87 -2.35 18.31
C LEU A 37 15.62 -3.68 18.51
N LEU A 38 14.90 -4.79 18.49
CA LEU A 38 15.49 -6.12 18.57
C LEU A 38 16.49 -6.39 17.43
N GLY A 39 16.10 -6.02 16.21
CA GLY A 39 16.95 -6.13 15.03
C GLY A 39 18.23 -5.31 15.15
N GLY A 40 18.12 -4.07 15.61
CA GLY A 40 19.26 -3.20 15.85
C GLY A 40 20.24 -3.78 16.86
N ILE A 41 19.74 -4.35 17.94
CA ILE A 41 20.59 -5.03 18.96
C ILE A 41 21.26 -6.27 18.37
N LEU A 42 20.53 -7.11 17.65
CA LEU A 42 21.06 -8.32 17.02
C LEU A 42 22.14 -8.04 15.97
N VAL A 43 22.02 -6.92 15.26
CA VAL A 43 23.05 -6.44 14.33
C VAL A 43 24.30 -5.89 15.06
N GLY A 44 24.26 -5.78 16.40
CA GLY A 44 25.36 -5.29 17.21
C GLY A 44 25.43 -3.77 17.32
N THR A 45 24.36 -3.08 17.00
CA THR A 45 24.27 -1.63 17.21
C THR A 45 24.16 -1.33 18.70
N ASN A 46 24.98 -0.42 19.20
CA ASN A 46 24.92 0.00 20.61
C ASN A 46 23.52 0.56 20.91
N PRO A 47 22.79 0.04 21.93
CA PRO A 47 21.43 0.50 22.27
C PRO A 47 21.31 2.02 22.46
N LEU A 48 22.34 2.68 22.98
CA LEU A 48 22.37 4.15 23.16
C LEU A 48 22.43 4.92 21.83
N LYS A 49 22.90 4.27 20.74
CA LYS A 49 22.96 4.84 19.40
C LYS A 49 21.75 4.50 18.54
N LEU A 50 20.91 3.56 18.97
CA LEU A 50 19.74 3.15 18.20
C LEU A 50 18.74 4.31 17.97
N GLY A 51 18.48 5.14 18.97
CA GLY A 51 17.61 6.30 18.84
C GLY A 51 18.07 7.27 17.74
N PRO A 52 19.29 7.79 17.79
CA PRO A 52 19.85 8.62 16.73
C PRO A 52 19.85 7.95 15.35
N VAL A 53 20.21 6.68 15.24
CA VAL A 53 20.21 5.95 13.96
C VAL A 53 18.80 5.84 13.38
N ILE A 54 17.80 5.49 14.19
CA ILE A 54 16.41 5.41 13.76
C ILE A 54 15.91 6.80 13.33
N ALA A 55 16.19 7.84 14.10
CA ALA A 55 15.78 9.20 13.77
C ALA A 55 16.41 9.70 12.47
N GLN A 56 17.69 9.43 12.24
CA GLN A 56 18.38 9.80 11.01
C GLN A 56 17.84 9.04 9.80
N SER A 57 17.64 7.72 9.93
CA SER A 57 17.08 6.89 8.87
C SER A 57 15.65 7.28 8.51
N LEU A 58 14.83 7.58 9.52
CA LEU A 58 13.46 8.07 9.33
C LEU A 58 13.46 9.45 8.66
N GLY A 59 14.34 10.35 9.11
CA GLY A 59 14.48 11.70 8.55
C GLY A 59 14.91 11.68 7.09
N SER A 60 15.90 10.86 6.71
CA SER A 60 16.35 10.73 5.33
C SER A 60 15.28 10.12 4.43
N PHE A 61 14.58 9.09 4.91
CA PHE A 61 13.46 8.50 4.19
C PHE A 61 12.32 9.50 3.97
N LEU A 62 11.90 10.22 5.02
CA LEU A 62 10.82 11.19 4.94
C LEU A 62 11.15 12.40 4.07
N SER A 63 12.41 12.82 4.02
CA SER A 63 12.81 14.00 3.25
C SER A 63 12.66 13.82 1.74
N LEU A 64 12.90 12.64 1.21
CA LEU A 64 12.78 12.33 -0.21
C LEU A 64 11.48 11.58 -0.53
N VAL A 65 11.32 10.41 0.05
CA VAL A 65 10.19 9.50 -0.23
C VAL A 65 8.87 10.08 0.29
N GLY A 66 8.89 10.62 1.51
CA GLY A 66 7.70 11.23 2.12
C GLY A 66 7.20 12.44 1.32
N PHE A 67 8.10 13.26 0.78
CA PHE A 67 7.73 14.42 -0.03
C PHE A 67 7.05 14.01 -1.34
N ILE A 68 7.58 13.00 -2.04
CA ILE A 68 6.97 12.47 -3.27
C ILE A 68 5.57 11.91 -2.98
N ILE A 69 5.43 11.15 -1.89
CA ILE A 69 4.14 10.58 -1.46
C ILE A 69 3.13 11.69 -1.15
N LEU A 70 3.56 12.75 -0.46
CA LEU A 70 2.69 13.89 -0.13
C LEU A 70 2.19 14.61 -1.39
N LEU A 71 3.08 14.85 -2.36
CA LEU A 71 2.68 15.46 -3.64
C LEU A 71 1.73 14.55 -4.43
N GLY A 72 2.00 13.24 -4.47
CA GLY A 72 1.12 12.26 -5.09
C GLY A 72 -0.26 12.21 -4.43
N ALA A 73 -0.31 12.22 -3.10
CA ALA A 73 -1.56 12.27 -2.35
C ALA A 73 -2.34 13.58 -2.61
N GLY A 74 -1.62 14.71 -2.72
CA GLY A 74 -2.19 16.00 -3.09
C GLY A 74 -2.83 15.97 -4.48
N LEU A 75 -2.14 15.39 -5.47
CA LEU A 75 -2.69 15.18 -6.81
C LEU A 75 -3.96 14.31 -6.76
N GLY A 76 -3.91 13.21 -6.00
CA GLY A 76 -5.07 12.34 -5.79
C GLY A 76 -6.26 13.07 -5.18
N ASP A 77 -6.03 13.96 -4.22
CA ASP A 77 -7.09 14.77 -3.60
C ASP A 77 -7.71 15.78 -4.59
N VAL A 78 -6.90 16.37 -5.46
CA VAL A 78 -7.40 17.22 -6.57
C VAL A 78 -8.29 16.43 -7.53
N LEU A 79 -7.84 15.25 -7.99
CA LEU A 79 -8.64 14.39 -8.87
C LEU A 79 -9.98 14.00 -8.26
N LYS A 80 -10.00 13.77 -6.95
CA LYS A 80 -11.20 13.47 -6.19
C LYS A 80 -12.14 14.67 -6.08
N LYS A 81 -11.61 15.84 -5.71
CA LYS A 81 -12.39 17.07 -5.55
C LYS A 81 -12.95 17.62 -6.87
N THR A 82 -12.29 17.33 -7.98
CA THR A 82 -12.74 17.75 -9.32
C THR A 82 -13.76 16.79 -9.95
N GLY A 83 -14.04 15.65 -9.34
CA GLY A 83 -14.94 14.62 -9.87
C GLY A 83 -14.32 13.71 -10.95
N VAL A 84 -13.08 13.97 -11.35
CA VAL A 84 -12.38 13.17 -12.38
C VAL A 84 -12.26 11.69 -11.96
N SER A 85 -12.05 11.44 -10.67
CA SER A 85 -11.98 10.08 -10.15
C SER A 85 -13.28 9.31 -10.36
N GLU A 86 -14.41 9.95 -10.10
CA GLU A 86 -15.75 9.40 -10.31
C GLU A 86 -16.02 9.14 -11.79
N ASP A 87 -15.67 10.08 -12.66
CA ASP A 87 -15.84 9.96 -14.11
C ASP A 87 -15.04 8.77 -14.67
N ILE A 88 -13.83 8.54 -14.20
CA ILE A 88 -13.01 7.38 -14.57
C ILE A 88 -13.72 6.07 -14.19
N VAL A 89 -14.28 5.97 -12.98
CA VAL A 89 -15.03 4.79 -12.55
C VAL A 89 -16.24 4.55 -13.45
N TYR A 90 -17.07 5.58 -13.66
CA TYR A 90 -18.24 5.49 -14.52
C TYR A 90 -17.88 5.10 -15.96
N PHE A 91 -16.81 5.69 -16.50
CA PHE A 91 -16.31 5.34 -17.83
C PHE A 91 -15.93 3.86 -17.94
N LEU A 92 -15.15 3.36 -16.99
CA LEU A 92 -14.70 1.97 -16.98
C LEU A 92 -15.88 1.00 -16.79
N MET A 93 -16.80 1.29 -15.88
CA MET A 93 -17.98 0.47 -15.63
C MET A 93 -18.89 0.41 -16.86
N ARG A 94 -19.05 1.52 -17.58
CA ARG A 94 -19.83 1.56 -18.83
C ARG A 94 -19.13 0.81 -19.98
N LYS A 95 -17.82 1.01 -20.13
CA LYS A 95 -17.06 0.45 -21.27
C LYS A 95 -16.93 -1.07 -21.19
N ILE A 96 -16.69 -1.62 -20.01
CA ILE A 96 -16.56 -3.06 -19.79
C ILE A 96 -17.95 -3.69 -19.68
N GLY A 97 -18.90 -2.95 -19.13
CA GLY A 97 -20.27 -3.38 -18.86
C GLY A 97 -20.39 -4.16 -17.55
N VAL A 98 -21.60 -4.16 -17.00
CA VAL A 98 -21.93 -4.85 -15.75
C VAL A 98 -23.12 -5.82 -15.93
N ASN A 99 -23.29 -6.33 -17.16
CA ASN A 99 -24.46 -7.14 -17.51
C ASN A 99 -24.33 -8.59 -17.03
N THR A 100 -23.13 -9.03 -16.67
CA THR A 100 -22.83 -10.36 -16.13
C THR A 100 -21.89 -10.25 -14.94
N GLU A 101 -21.94 -11.22 -14.05
CA GLU A 101 -21.09 -11.27 -12.86
C GLU A 101 -19.60 -11.13 -13.22
N THR A 102 -19.12 -11.89 -14.19
CA THR A 102 -17.72 -11.85 -14.64
C THR A 102 -17.32 -10.46 -15.14
N ARG A 103 -18.17 -9.81 -15.96
CA ARG A 103 -17.88 -8.47 -16.47
C ARG A 103 -17.90 -7.43 -15.36
N ALA A 104 -18.83 -7.54 -14.42
CA ALA A 104 -18.90 -6.64 -13.28
C ALA A 104 -17.66 -6.79 -12.37
N ILE A 105 -17.18 -8.00 -12.14
CA ILE A 105 -15.94 -8.26 -11.42
C ILE A 105 -14.74 -7.63 -12.16
N LEU A 106 -14.59 -7.88 -13.45
CA LEU A 106 -13.52 -7.32 -14.27
C LEU A 106 -13.56 -5.78 -14.31
N ALA A 107 -14.75 -5.20 -14.46
CA ALA A 107 -14.90 -3.74 -14.44
C ALA A 107 -14.49 -3.16 -13.08
N THR A 108 -14.91 -3.79 -12.00
CA THR A 108 -14.55 -3.39 -10.64
C THR A 108 -13.05 -3.53 -10.38
N MET A 109 -12.43 -4.64 -10.79
CA MET A 109 -10.98 -4.84 -10.69
C MET A 109 -10.22 -3.76 -11.45
N THR A 110 -10.59 -3.50 -12.71
CA THR A 110 -9.94 -2.50 -13.56
C THR A 110 -10.09 -1.10 -12.97
N ALA A 111 -11.29 -0.74 -12.48
CA ALA A 111 -11.52 0.54 -11.81
C ALA A 111 -10.68 0.68 -10.54
N SER A 112 -10.60 -0.38 -9.74
CA SER A 112 -9.80 -0.40 -8.51
C SER A 112 -8.30 -0.22 -8.79
N VAL A 113 -7.75 -0.96 -9.76
CA VAL A 113 -6.35 -0.79 -10.19
C VAL A 113 -6.11 0.64 -10.69
N ALA A 114 -6.91 1.11 -11.64
CA ALA A 114 -6.73 2.42 -12.26
C ALA A 114 -6.78 3.55 -11.21
N LEU A 115 -7.79 3.53 -10.35
CA LEU A 115 -7.95 4.59 -9.37
C LEU A 115 -6.88 4.57 -8.29
N THR A 116 -6.49 3.37 -7.82
CA THR A 116 -5.42 3.26 -6.81
C THR A 116 -4.07 3.70 -7.38
N THR A 117 -3.80 3.38 -8.64
CA THR A 117 -2.62 3.88 -9.37
C THR A 117 -2.60 5.41 -9.43
N LEU A 118 -3.74 6.03 -9.72
CA LEU A 118 -3.86 7.49 -9.87
C LEU A 118 -3.91 8.24 -8.54
N LEU A 119 -4.65 7.73 -7.56
CA LEU A 119 -4.81 8.39 -6.26
C LEU A 119 -3.67 8.10 -5.28
N GLY A 120 -2.83 7.10 -5.57
CA GLY A 120 -1.69 6.73 -4.74
C GLY A 120 -2.05 6.08 -3.40
N THR A 121 -3.33 5.91 -3.10
CA THR A 121 -3.80 5.35 -1.82
C THR A 121 -4.97 4.39 -2.01
N LEU A 122 -4.92 3.25 -1.34
CA LEU A 122 -5.99 2.25 -1.37
C LEU A 122 -7.27 2.77 -0.69
N ALA A 123 -7.13 3.42 0.45
CA ALA A 123 -8.27 3.97 1.18
C ALA A 123 -8.97 5.08 0.39
N GLY A 124 -8.19 5.96 -0.26
CA GLY A 124 -8.72 7.03 -1.10
C GLY A 124 -9.50 6.51 -2.30
N SER A 125 -8.96 5.54 -3.02
CA SER A 125 -9.62 4.92 -4.17
C SER A 125 -10.89 4.16 -3.76
N ASN A 126 -10.84 3.37 -2.71
CA ASN A 126 -12.01 2.63 -2.23
C ASN A 126 -13.14 3.55 -1.78
N ALA A 127 -12.81 4.70 -1.17
CA ALA A 127 -13.83 5.70 -0.78
C ALA A 127 -14.58 6.29 -1.98
N VAL A 128 -13.96 6.33 -3.17
CA VAL A 128 -14.59 6.79 -4.42
C VAL A 128 -15.32 5.63 -5.11
N ILE A 129 -14.69 4.46 -5.22
CA ILE A 129 -15.22 3.33 -5.99
C ILE A 129 -16.43 2.70 -5.30
N ALA A 130 -16.38 2.53 -3.98
CA ALA A 130 -17.40 1.77 -3.26
C ALA A 130 -18.82 2.34 -3.40
N PRO A 131 -19.06 3.67 -3.21
CA PRO A 131 -20.41 4.25 -3.36
C PRO A 131 -20.97 4.10 -4.77
N ILE A 132 -20.12 4.02 -5.80
CA ILE A 132 -20.52 3.90 -7.20
C ILE A 132 -20.77 2.43 -7.57
N VAL A 133 -19.83 1.56 -7.23
CA VAL A 133 -19.84 0.17 -7.69
C VAL A 133 -20.80 -0.69 -6.90
N ILE A 134 -20.88 -0.51 -5.57
CA ILE A 134 -21.74 -1.37 -4.72
C ILE A 134 -23.21 -1.38 -5.22
N PRO A 135 -23.87 -0.25 -5.47
CA PRO A 135 -25.24 -0.26 -5.96
C PRO A 135 -25.38 -0.88 -7.35
N LEU A 136 -24.39 -0.66 -8.23
CA LEU A 136 -24.45 -1.16 -9.62
C LEU A 136 -24.36 -2.70 -9.68
N VAL A 137 -23.56 -3.30 -8.81
CA VAL A 137 -23.33 -4.76 -8.87
C VAL A 137 -24.19 -5.55 -7.88
N ALA A 138 -24.82 -4.89 -6.93
CA ALA A 138 -25.79 -5.52 -6.02
C ALA A 138 -26.97 -6.15 -6.80
N ALA A 139 -27.39 -5.48 -7.87
CA ALA A 139 -28.47 -5.97 -8.74
C ALA A 139 -28.15 -7.32 -9.44
N ILE A 140 -26.88 -7.67 -9.57
CA ILE A 140 -26.40 -8.93 -10.18
C ILE A 140 -25.97 -9.97 -9.12
N GLY A 141 -26.23 -9.71 -7.85
CA GLY A 141 -26.00 -10.69 -6.78
C GLY A 141 -24.58 -10.71 -6.22
N ILE A 142 -23.69 -9.78 -6.62
CA ILE A 142 -22.34 -9.68 -6.05
C ILE A 142 -22.44 -9.12 -4.63
N THR A 143 -21.90 -9.87 -3.65
CA THR A 143 -21.98 -9.49 -2.25
C THR A 143 -20.96 -8.40 -1.90
N PRO A 144 -21.24 -7.56 -0.89
CA PRO A 144 -20.25 -6.60 -0.39
C PRO A 144 -18.93 -7.24 0.08
N ALA A 145 -18.98 -8.46 0.60
CA ALA A 145 -17.79 -9.21 1.00
C ALA A 145 -16.91 -9.55 -0.22
N THR A 146 -17.51 -10.02 -1.32
CA THR A 146 -16.80 -10.26 -2.59
C THR A 146 -16.16 -8.97 -3.10
N LEU A 147 -16.89 -7.85 -3.07
CA LEU A 147 -16.36 -6.56 -3.49
C LEU A 147 -15.19 -6.09 -2.62
N ALA A 148 -15.26 -6.29 -1.31
CA ALA A 148 -14.16 -5.94 -0.41
C ALA A 148 -12.87 -6.70 -0.77
N VAL A 149 -12.98 -7.99 -1.11
CA VAL A 149 -11.83 -8.79 -1.57
C VAL A 149 -11.29 -8.26 -2.91
N ILE A 150 -12.17 -7.92 -3.85
CA ILE A 150 -11.78 -7.36 -5.16
C ILE A 150 -11.08 -6.00 -4.97
N PHE A 151 -11.65 -5.10 -4.18
CA PHE A 151 -11.05 -3.79 -3.91
C PHE A 151 -9.67 -3.92 -3.25
N GLN A 152 -9.55 -4.83 -2.30
CA GLN A 152 -8.27 -5.07 -1.63
C GLN A 152 -7.25 -5.70 -2.58
N GLY A 153 -7.59 -6.77 -3.27
CA GLY A 153 -6.65 -7.49 -4.16
C GLY A 153 -6.24 -6.67 -5.38
N ALA A 154 -7.21 -6.16 -6.13
CA ALA A 154 -6.95 -5.36 -7.32
C ALA A 154 -6.31 -4.00 -6.96
N GLY A 155 -6.78 -3.37 -5.88
CA GLY A 155 -6.22 -2.11 -5.41
C GLY A 155 -4.75 -2.23 -4.99
N GLN A 156 -4.34 -3.32 -4.36
CA GLN A 156 -2.93 -3.58 -4.05
C GLN A 156 -2.08 -3.63 -5.32
N THR A 157 -2.57 -4.26 -6.40
CA THR A 157 -1.89 -4.22 -7.70
C THR A 157 -1.70 -2.78 -8.19
N GLY A 158 -2.73 -1.93 -8.05
CA GLY A 158 -2.65 -0.51 -8.38
C GLY A 158 -1.59 0.26 -7.58
N LEU A 159 -1.38 -0.10 -6.31
CA LEU A 159 -0.31 0.49 -5.50
C LEU A 159 1.10 0.18 -6.04
N PHE A 160 1.30 -0.99 -6.64
CA PHE A 160 2.59 -1.34 -7.26
C PHE A 160 2.74 -0.80 -8.68
N LEU A 161 1.66 -0.34 -9.32
CA LEU A 161 1.70 0.28 -10.64
C LEU A 161 1.82 1.81 -10.60
N GLY A 162 1.49 2.45 -9.50
CA GLY A 162 1.51 3.91 -9.40
C GLY A 162 2.92 4.47 -9.18
N PRO A 163 3.37 5.46 -9.97
CA PRO A 163 4.75 5.97 -9.91
C PRO A 163 5.07 6.74 -8.62
N PHE A 164 4.07 7.24 -7.91
CA PHE A 164 4.21 8.02 -6.66
C PHE A 164 3.54 7.36 -5.46
N THR A 165 3.17 6.09 -5.61
CA THR A 165 2.62 5.30 -4.50
C THR A 165 3.70 4.93 -3.48
N PRO A 166 3.37 4.81 -2.19
CA PRO A 166 4.37 4.50 -1.17
C PRO A 166 5.19 3.24 -1.44
N PRO A 167 4.62 2.09 -1.84
CA PRO A 167 5.44 0.91 -2.11
C PRO A 167 6.38 1.09 -3.31
N MET A 168 5.91 1.71 -4.39
CA MET A 168 6.73 1.92 -5.59
C MET A 168 7.89 2.88 -5.32
N VAL A 169 7.62 4.04 -4.71
CA VAL A 169 8.67 5.03 -4.38
C VAL A 169 9.70 4.43 -3.43
N THR A 170 9.25 3.67 -2.43
CA THR A 170 10.15 2.98 -1.51
C THR A 170 11.03 1.95 -2.23
N LEU A 171 10.45 1.19 -3.15
CA LEU A 171 11.19 0.19 -3.92
C LEU A 171 12.25 0.83 -4.81
N MET A 172 11.90 1.91 -5.52
CA MET A 172 12.83 2.69 -6.33
C MET A 172 13.99 3.25 -5.49
N GLU A 173 13.69 3.81 -4.31
CA GLU A 173 14.71 4.37 -3.42
C GLU A 173 15.66 3.30 -2.87
N LEU A 174 15.15 2.15 -2.44
CA LEU A 174 15.95 1.07 -1.88
C LEU A 174 16.81 0.34 -2.93
N THR A 175 16.34 0.27 -4.17
CA THR A 175 17.03 -0.46 -5.25
C THR A 175 17.91 0.44 -6.12
N GLY A 176 17.68 1.75 -6.11
CA GLY A 176 18.31 2.71 -7.03
C GLY A 176 17.84 2.55 -8.47
N LEU A 177 16.76 1.79 -8.71
CA LEU A 177 16.18 1.57 -10.05
C LEU A 177 15.21 2.68 -10.41
N SER A 178 15.09 2.97 -11.69
CA SER A 178 14.04 3.85 -12.21
C SER A 178 12.70 3.12 -12.25
N TYR A 179 11.60 3.90 -12.31
CA TYR A 179 10.24 3.35 -12.39
C TYR A 179 10.06 2.31 -13.50
N ALA A 180 10.70 2.52 -14.66
CA ALA A 180 10.60 1.59 -15.78
C ALA A 180 11.47 0.31 -15.64
N GLN A 181 12.34 0.26 -14.63
CA GLN A 181 13.22 -0.89 -14.36
C GLN A 181 12.71 -1.75 -13.20
N VAL A 182 11.78 -1.25 -12.40
CA VAL A 182 11.08 -1.98 -11.34
C VAL A 182 9.90 -2.74 -11.93
#